data_4deef8ed53ba6f6deb911b5ba64227f2
#
_entry.id   4deef8ed53ba6f6deb911b5ba64227f2
#
_cell.length_a   1.000
_cell.length_b   1.000
_cell.length_c   1.000
_cell.angle_alpha   90.00
_cell.angle_beta   90.00
_cell.angle_gamma   90.00
#
_symmetry.space_group_name_H-M   'P 1'
#
loop_
_entity.id
_entity.type
_entity.pdbx_description
1 polymer ?
#
loop_
_entity_poly.entity_id
_entity_poly.type
_entity_poly.pdbx_seq_one_letter_code
_entity_poly.pdbx_strand_id
1 'polypeptide(L)'
;MFNEVLKEHQRTRITVLLGEEDKLVEQIEQLKEERDNPNLTTEEKQEIRDDIGAKKYSLRELRQGNLWNVKQSLIAIGSGGFSGKGFLQGTQTKFDFVPEQSTDFIFCTIGEEWGFIGTFILMALYVALFLRLIFLAERQRSIFSRIYGYAVASILFFHFLINIGMTIGFAPVIGIPLP
;
A
#
# COMPACT_ATOMS: atom_id res chain seq x y z
N MET A 1 -7.76 -0.36 -24.95
CA MET A 1 -8.81 -1.18 -24.35
C MET A 1 -8.66 -1.39 -22.85
N PHE A 2 -7.49 -1.70 -22.30
CA PHE A 2 -7.28 -1.80 -20.84
C PHE A 2 -7.33 -0.45 -20.09
N ASN A 3 -7.01 0.64 -20.78
CA ASN A 3 -6.85 1.96 -20.17
C ASN A 3 -8.15 2.75 -19.90
N GLU A 4 -9.29 2.33 -20.43
CA GLU A 4 -10.55 3.09 -20.31
C GLU A 4 -11.49 2.56 -19.21
N VAL A 5 -11.25 1.35 -18.69
CA VAL A 5 -12.15 0.66 -17.75
C VAL A 5 -11.75 0.89 -16.28
N LEU A 6 -10.49 1.26 -16.02
CA LEU A 6 -9.96 1.39 -14.66
C LEU A 6 -9.96 2.86 -14.22
N LYS A 7 -10.44 3.13 -12.99
CA LYS A 7 -10.33 4.45 -12.35
C LYS A 7 -8.86 4.79 -12.12
N GLU A 8 -8.50 6.07 -12.09
CA GLU A 8 -7.10 6.53 -11.95
C GLU A 8 -6.35 5.89 -10.79
N HIS A 9 -6.99 5.77 -9.62
CA HIS A 9 -6.40 5.13 -8.45
C HIS A 9 -6.13 3.64 -8.62
N GLN A 10 -6.94 2.92 -9.42
CA GLN A 10 -6.72 1.51 -9.74
C GLN A 10 -5.55 1.35 -10.72
N ARG A 11 -5.39 2.28 -11.65
CA ARG A 11 -4.23 2.33 -12.54
C ARG A 11 -2.94 2.50 -11.76
N THR A 12 -2.88 3.47 -10.87
CA THR A 12 -1.71 3.72 -10.03
C THR A 12 -1.29 2.48 -9.23
N ARG A 13 -2.26 1.74 -8.68
CA ARG A 13 -2.00 0.49 -7.96
C ARG A 13 -1.41 -0.61 -8.85
N ILE A 14 -1.98 -0.80 -10.04
CA ILE A 14 -1.49 -1.79 -11.01
C ILE A 14 -0.11 -1.38 -11.53
N THR A 15 0.11 -0.10 -11.74
CA THR A 15 1.38 0.48 -12.18
C THR A 15 2.52 0.19 -11.20
N VAL A 16 2.26 0.36 -9.90
CA VAL A 16 3.24 0.04 -8.84
C VAL A 16 3.49 -1.46 -8.77
N LEU A 17 2.44 -2.30 -8.88
CA LEU A 17 2.56 -3.75 -8.90
C LEU A 17 3.36 -4.29 -10.10
N LEU A 18 3.27 -3.63 -11.24
CA LEU A 18 3.96 -4.05 -12.47
C LEU A 18 5.41 -3.53 -12.56
N GLY A 19 5.90 -2.84 -11.51
CA GLY A 19 7.26 -2.29 -11.52
C GLY A 19 7.45 -1.16 -12.54
N GLU A 20 6.41 -0.39 -12.84
CA GLU A 20 6.53 0.76 -13.77
C GLU A 20 7.42 1.86 -13.19
N GLU A 21 7.50 1.96 -11.85
CA GLU A 21 8.44 2.87 -11.21
C GLU A 21 9.88 2.51 -11.58
N ASP A 22 10.23 1.23 -11.47
CA ASP A 22 11.57 0.73 -11.83
C ASP A 22 11.83 0.90 -13.32
N LYS A 23 10.84 0.62 -14.17
CA LYS A 23 10.94 0.86 -15.62
C LYS A 23 11.11 2.32 -15.98
N LEU A 24 10.42 3.24 -15.30
CA LEU A 24 10.59 4.68 -15.53
C LEU A 24 11.97 5.16 -15.08
N VAL A 25 12.49 4.63 -13.97
CA VAL A 25 13.84 4.94 -13.51
C VAL A 25 14.87 4.45 -14.52
N GLU A 26 14.75 3.20 -14.98
CA GLU A 26 15.64 2.63 -16.01
C GLU A 26 15.60 3.42 -17.32
N GLN A 27 14.41 3.79 -17.81
CA GLN A 27 14.25 4.61 -19.00
C GLN A 27 14.86 6.00 -18.85
N ILE A 28 14.76 6.62 -17.67
CA ILE A 28 15.39 7.91 -17.38
C ILE A 28 16.93 7.79 -17.40
N GLU A 29 17.47 6.67 -16.90
CA GLU A 29 18.92 6.42 -16.93
C GLU A 29 19.42 6.20 -18.35
N GLN A 30 18.72 5.40 -19.14
CA GLN A 30 19.04 5.17 -20.56
C GLN A 30 19.03 6.48 -21.36
N LEU A 31 18.00 7.32 -21.18
CA LEU A 31 17.92 8.65 -21.84
C LEU A 31 19.04 9.60 -21.39
N LYS A 32 19.52 9.50 -20.17
CA LYS A 32 20.66 10.30 -19.71
C LYS A 32 21.97 9.86 -20.38
N GLU A 33 22.18 8.55 -20.49
CA GLU A 33 23.36 8.00 -21.18
C GLU A 33 23.33 8.39 -22.66
N GLU A 34 22.16 8.31 -23.30
CA GLU A 34 21.98 8.73 -24.69
C GLU A 34 22.26 10.24 -24.88
N ARG A 35 21.74 11.11 -24.00
CA ARG A 35 21.99 12.54 -24.02
C ARG A 35 23.47 12.91 -23.94
N ASP A 36 24.25 12.15 -23.18
CA ASP A 36 25.67 12.40 -22.93
C ASP A 36 26.56 11.93 -24.12
N ASN A 37 25.96 11.38 -25.18
CA ASN A 37 26.66 11.02 -26.41
C ASN A 37 27.19 12.29 -27.12
N PRO A 38 28.51 12.38 -27.40
CA PRO A 38 29.13 13.55 -28.00
C PRO A 38 28.70 13.82 -29.46
N ASN A 39 28.14 12.83 -30.15
CA ASN A 39 27.77 12.90 -31.57
C ASN A 39 26.38 13.50 -31.84
N LEU A 40 25.59 13.78 -30.80
CA LEU A 40 24.24 14.34 -30.92
C LEU A 40 24.27 15.84 -31.16
N THR A 41 23.34 16.29 -32.01
CA THR A 41 23.11 17.72 -32.27
C THR A 41 22.47 18.42 -31.06
N THR A 42 22.50 19.74 -31.03
CA THR A 42 21.92 20.51 -29.92
C THR A 42 20.40 20.33 -29.84
N GLU A 43 19.75 20.19 -30.98
CA GLU A 43 18.29 19.95 -31.07
C GLU A 43 17.90 18.59 -30.51
N GLU A 44 18.59 17.51 -30.89
CA GLU A 44 18.37 16.15 -30.37
C GLU A 44 18.61 16.09 -28.86
N LYS A 45 19.63 16.77 -28.35
CA LYS A 45 19.87 16.88 -26.90
C LYS A 45 18.76 17.59 -26.15
N GLN A 46 18.11 18.57 -26.79
CA GLN A 46 16.97 19.28 -26.18
C GLN A 46 15.74 18.38 -26.12
N GLU A 47 15.43 17.64 -27.18
CA GLU A 47 14.32 16.69 -27.23
C GLU A 47 14.45 15.60 -26.14
N ILE A 48 15.64 15.02 -26.01
CA ILE A 48 15.93 14.05 -24.92
C ILE A 48 15.77 14.68 -23.52
N ARG A 49 16.13 15.95 -23.35
CA ARG A 49 15.90 16.65 -22.06
C ARG A 49 14.42 16.80 -21.74
N ASP A 50 13.60 17.12 -22.72
CA ASP A 50 12.17 17.30 -22.56
C ASP A 50 11.49 15.96 -22.24
N ASP A 51 11.93 14.88 -22.87
CA ASP A 51 11.49 13.50 -22.56
C ASP A 51 11.88 13.05 -21.15
N ILE A 52 13.11 13.33 -20.72
CA ILE A 52 13.55 13.11 -19.34
C ILE A 52 12.69 13.91 -18.36
N GLY A 53 12.33 15.14 -18.71
CA GLY A 53 11.45 16.02 -17.93
C GLY A 53 10.07 15.41 -17.74
N ALA A 54 9.44 14.96 -18.81
CA ALA A 54 8.12 14.34 -18.81
C ALA A 54 8.11 13.04 -17.97
N LYS A 55 9.11 12.17 -18.16
CA LYS A 55 9.22 10.91 -17.38
C LYS A 55 9.49 11.16 -15.91
N LYS A 56 10.30 12.16 -15.55
CA LYS A 56 10.51 12.58 -14.15
C LYS A 56 9.24 13.13 -13.52
N TYR A 57 8.42 13.83 -14.26
CA TYR A 57 7.13 14.33 -13.79
C TYR A 57 6.20 13.16 -13.45
N SER A 58 6.04 12.20 -14.36
CA SER A 58 5.23 10.99 -14.15
C SER A 58 5.71 10.18 -12.94
N LEU A 59 7.03 10.02 -12.79
CA LEU A 59 7.63 9.35 -11.62
C LEU A 59 7.33 10.08 -10.30
N ARG A 60 7.33 11.43 -10.32
CA ARG A 60 6.96 12.22 -9.13
C ARG A 60 5.50 12.07 -8.77
N GLU A 61 4.59 12.09 -9.74
CA GLU A 61 3.16 11.85 -9.50
C GLU A 61 2.90 10.49 -8.87
N LEU A 62 3.53 9.43 -9.41
CA LEU A 62 3.43 8.09 -8.86
C LEU A 62 3.92 8.01 -7.41
N ARG A 63 5.09 8.58 -7.14
CA ARG A 63 5.69 8.60 -5.79
C ARG A 63 4.88 9.46 -4.82
N GLN A 64 4.41 10.62 -5.26
CA GLN A 64 3.62 11.51 -4.40
C GLN A 64 2.29 10.90 -4.01
N GLY A 65 1.59 10.22 -4.92
CA GLY A 65 0.33 9.54 -4.61
C GLY A 65 0.51 8.47 -3.54
N ASN A 66 1.48 7.59 -3.70
CA ASN A 66 1.74 6.51 -2.74
C ASN A 66 2.28 7.02 -1.40
N LEU A 67 3.24 7.95 -1.45
CA LEU A 67 3.80 8.57 -0.23
C LEU A 67 2.78 9.41 0.51
N TRP A 68 1.88 10.10 -0.21
CA TRP A 68 0.80 10.88 0.39
C TRP A 68 -0.13 9.98 1.21
N ASN A 69 -0.60 8.86 0.64
CA ASN A 69 -1.50 7.94 1.31
C ASN A 69 -0.88 7.37 2.59
N VAL A 70 0.38 6.91 2.51
CA VAL A 70 1.11 6.40 3.68
C VAL A 70 1.33 7.51 4.72
N LYS A 71 1.68 8.71 4.29
CA LYS A 71 1.88 9.85 5.20
C LYS A 71 0.59 10.22 5.93
N GLN A 72 -0.54 10.28 5.23
CA GLN A 72 -1.84 10.55 5.85
C GLN A 72 -2.25 9.44 6.82
N SER A 73 -1.98 8.17 6.48
CA SER A 73 -2.26 7.05 7.37
C SER A 73 -1.44 7.11 8.66
N LEU A 74 -0.15 7.45 8.57
CA LEU A 74 0.71 7.62 9.73
C LEU A 74 0.27 8.81 10.62
N ILE A 75 -0.16 9.92 10.00
CA ILE A 75 -0.70 11.08 10.72
C ILE A 75 -2.00 10.67 11.43
N ALA A 76 -2.89 9.93 10.78
CA ALA A 76 -4.13 9.46 11.37
C ALA A 76 -3.86 8.57 12.60
N ILE A 77 -3.04 7.53 12.45
CA ILE A 77 -2.66 6.63 13.55
C ILE A 77 -2.00 7.42 14.70
N GLY A 78 -1.02 8.27 14.36
CA GLY A 78 -0.30 9.07 15.35
C GLY A 78 -1.20 10.07 16.10
N SER A 79 -2.21 10.61 15.42
CA SER A 79 -3.17 11.56 16.01
C SER A 79 -4.12 10.93 17.05
N GLY A 80 -4.32 9.59 16.99
CA GLY A 80 -5.11 8.85 17.97
C GLY A 80 -4.44 8.74 19.34
N GLY A 81 -3.12 8.85 19.43
CA GLY A 81 -2.40 8.75 20.68
C GLY A 81 -2.63 7.43 21.41
N PHE A 82 -2.70 7.46 22.74
CA PHE A 82 -2.82 6.24 23.54
C PHE A 82 -4.26 5.71 23.64
N SER A 83 -5.24 6.59 23.83
CA SER A 83 -6.66 6.22 24.07
C SER A 83 -7.59 6.49 22.89
N GLY A 84 -7.09 7.07 21.81
CA GLY A 84 -7.91 7.46 20.66
C GLY A 84 -8.66 8.78 20.85
N LYS A 85 -9.24 9.28 19.75
CA LYS A 85 -10.09 10.48 19.74
C LYS A 85 -11.55 10.18 20.09
N GLY A 86 -11.95 8.92 20.07
CA GLY A 86 -13.32 8.48 20.24
C GLY A 86 -14.01 8.07 18.93
N PHE A 87 -15.05 7.26 19.06
CA PHE A 87 -15.79 6.73 17.92
C PHE A 87 -16.39 7.86 17.06
N LEU A 88 -16.14 7.82 15.75
CA LEU A 88 -16.54 8.83 14.77
C LEU A 88 -16.03 10.27 15.04
N GLN A 89 -15.02 10.42 15.89
CA GLN A 89 -14.41 11.73 16.18
C GLN A 89 -13.02 11.90 15.55
N GLY A 90 -12.60 10.96 14.71
CA GLY A 90 -11.38 11.04 13.94
C GLY A 90 -11.42 12.21 12.95
N THR A 91 -10.46 13.12 13.02
CA THR A 91 -10.40 14.29 12.13
C THR A 91 -9.89 13.92 10.75
N GLN A 92 -8.91 13.02 10.67
CA GLN A 92 -8.34 12.58 9.38
C GLN A 92 -9.31 11.67 8.62
N THR A 93 -9.98 10.77 9.33
CA THR A 93 -10.97 9.85 8.77
C THR A 93 -12.28 10.53 8.43
N LYS A 94 -12.77 11.46 9.26
CA LYS A 94 -14.03 12.18 9.03
C LYS A 94 -14.00 13.12 7.83
N PHE A 95 -12.85 13.71 7.51
CA PHE A 95 -12.69 14.63 6.39
C PHE A 95 -12.10 13.96 5.13
N ASP A 96 -12.08 12.63 5.07
CA ASP A 96 -11.59 11.83 3.93
C ASP A 96 -10.16 12.17 3.47
N PHE A 97 -9.29 12.59 4.42
CA PHE A 97 -7.88 12.86 4.12
C PHE A 97 -7.09 11.58 3.80
N VAL A 98 -7.56 10.41 4.29
CA VAL A 98 -6.99 9.11 3.97
C VAL A 98 -7.82 8.48 2.86
N PRO A 99 -7.31 8.36 1.63
CA PRO A 99 -8.03 7.70 0.54
C PRO A 99 -8.28 6.22 0.87
N GLU A 100 -9.46 5.70 0.45
CA GLU A 100 -9.85 4.28 0.65
C GLU A 100 -9.75 3.81 2.11
N GLN A 101 -10.06 4.70 3.06
CA GLN A 101 -9.99 4.42 4.50
C GLN A 101 -10.94 3.32 4.96
N SER A 102 -12.05 3.10 4.24
CA SER A 102 -13.05 2.08 4.56
C SER A 102 -12.67 0.67 4.14
N THR A 103 -11.65 0.52 3.30
CA THR A 103 -11.20 -0.76 2.76
C THR A 103 -9.74 -1.03 3.11
N ASP A 104 -8.85 -0.37 2.42
CA ASP A 104 -7.42 -0.66 2.47
C ASP A 104 -6.73 -0.10 3.71
N PHE A 105 -7.20 1.04 4.19
CA PHE A 105 -6.62 1.76 5.33
C PHE A 105 -7.53 1.73 6.58
N ILE A 106 -8.36 0.70 6.74
CA ILE A 106 -9.26 0.59 7.89
C ILE A 106 -8.51 0.57 9.23
N PHE A 107 -7.29 0.04 9.25
CA PHE A 107 -6.42 0.07 10.43
C PHE A 107 -6.10 1.48 10.89
N CYS A 108 -6.02 2.46 9.98
CA CYS A 108 -5.81 3.86 10.32
C CYS A 108 -7.00 4.45 11.07
N THR A 109 -8.22 4.11 10.63
CA THR A 109 -9.45 4.53 11.30
C THR A 109 -9.50 4.03 12.73
N ILE A 110 -9.17 2.74 12.94
CA ILE A 110 -9.10 2.15 14.27
C ILE A 110 -7.99 2.84 15.09
N GLY A 111 -6.84 3.13 14.47
CA GLY A 111 -5.72 3.83 15.12
C GLY A 111 -6.07 5.25 15.55
N GLU A 112 -6.83 5.99 14.74
CA GLU A 112 -7.26 7.34 15.07
C GLU A 112 -8.36 7.38 16.14
N GLU A 113 -9.38 6.50 16.00
CA GLU A 113 -10.55 6.52 16.90
C GLU A 113 -10.29 5.88 18.25
N TRP A 114 -9.59 4.74 18.27
CA TRP A 114 -9.37 3.92 19.48
C TRP A 114 -7.93 3.97 20.00
N GLY A 115 -7.04 4.64 19.27
CA GLY A 115 -5.65 4.83 19.63
C GLY A 115 -4.84 3.54 19.73
N PHE A 116 -3.74 3.62 20.50
CA PHE A 116 -2.85 2.48 20.70
C PHE A 116 -3.54 1.28 21.37
N ILE A 117 -4.44 1.53 22.35
CA ILE A 117 -5.16 0.47 23.04
C ILE A 117 -6.04 -0.31 22.04
N GLY A 118 -6.79 0.39 21.19
CA GLY A 118 -7.67 -0.25 20.21
C GLY A 118 -6.89 -1.05 19.16
N THR A 119 -5.81 -0.51 18.63
CA THR A 119 -4.95 -1.23 17.69
C THR A 119 -4.29 -2.44 18.32
N PHE A 120 -3.85 -2.34 19.57
CA PHE A 120 -3.28 -3.47 20.31
C PHE A 120 -4.29 -4.60 20.54
N ILE A 121 -5.53 -4.25 20.95
CA ILE A 121 -6.62 -5.23 21.12
C ILE A 121 -6.93 -5.90 19.77
N LEU A 122 -7.04 -5.14 18.69
CA LEU A 122 -7.28 -5.68 17.35
C LEU A 122 -6.19 -6.69 16.96
N MET A 123 -4.93 -6.30 17.09
CA MET A 123 -3.80 -7.19 16.81
C MET A 123 -3.81 -8.45 17.67
N ALA A 124 -4.10 -8.33 18.97
CA ALA A 124 -4.20 -9.47 19.87
C ALA A 124 -5.33 -10.43 19.45
N LEU A 125 -6.48 -9.91 18.99
CA LEU A 125 -7.59 -10.72 18.48
C LEU A 125 -7.20 -11.47 17.20
N TYR A 126 -6.48 -10.83 16.27
CA TYR A 126 -5.98 -11.51 15.07
C TYR A 126 -4.96 -12.60 15.41
N VAL A 127 -4.04 -12.35 16.32
CA VAL A 127 -3.09 -13.37 16.80
C VAL A 127 -3.84 -14.54 17.43
N ALA A 128 -4.83 -14.27 18.27
CA ALA A 128 -5.67 -15.31 18.88
C ALA A 128 -6.45 -16.11 17.82
N LEU A 129 -6.97 -15.44 16.79
CA LEU A 129 -7.63 -16.09 15.66
C LEU A 129 -6.67 -17.02 14.91
N PHE A 130 -5.47 -16.57 14.57
CA PHE A 130 -4.49 -17.40 13.86
C PHE A 130 -4.07 -18.61 14.70
N LEU A 131 -3.78 -18.42 15.98
CA LEU A 131 -3.46 -19.53 16.88
C LEU A 131 -4.63 -20.53 16.96
N ARG A 132 -5.86 -20.02 16.99
CA ARG A 132 -7.06 -20.87 17.02
C ARG A 132 -7.22 -21.67 15.72
N LEU A 133 -6.99 -21.05 14.56
CA LEU A 133 -7.05 -21.73 13.26
C LEU A 133 -5.99 -22.82 13.15
N ILE A 134 -4.76 -22.55 13.57
CA ILE A 134 -3.67 -23.52 13.58
C ILE A 134 -4.03 -24.69 14.51
N PHE A 135 -4.51 -24.40 15.72
CA PHE A 135 -4.92 -25.43 16.67
C PHE A 135 -6.06 -26.30 16.15
N LEU A 136 -7.03 -25.69 15.45
CA LEU A 136 -8.12 -26.44 14.81
C LEU A 136 -7.62 -27.29 13.65
N ALA A 137 -6.68 -26.80 12.85
CA ALA A 137 -6.06 -27.54 11.75
C ALA A 137 -5.31 -28.78 12.28
N GLU A 138 -4.55 -28.64 13.38
CA GLU A 138 -3.83 -29.75 14.00
C GLU A 138 -4.76 -30.88 14.53
N ARG A 139 -5.94 -30.54 14.99
CA ARG A 139 -6.91 -31.51 15.51
C ARG A 139 -7.66 -32.29 14.42
N GLN A 140 -7.49 -31.97 13.15
CA GLN A 140 -8.16 -32.64 12.04
C GLN A 140 -7.57 -34.03 11.81
N ARG A 141 -8.45 -35.05 11.70
CA ARG A 141 -8.05 -36.45 11.43
C ARG A 141 -7.65 -36.62 9.94
N SER A 142 -8.30 -35.91 9.04
CA SER A 142 -8.02 -35.96 7.62
C SER A 142 -6.83 -35.07 7.24
N ILE A 143 -5.89 -35.62 6.49
CA ILE A 143 -4.75 -34.89 5.95
C ILE A 143 -5.22 -33.70 5.09
N PHE A 144 -6.25 -33.92 4.27
CA PHE A 144 -6.83 -32.88 3.44
C PHE A 144 -7.36 -31.71 4.27
N SER A 145 -8.18 -31.97 5.30
CA SER A 145 -8.76 -30.92 6.16
C SER A 145 -7.66 -30.17 6.93
N ARG A 146 -6.59 -30.83 7.33
CA ARG A 146 -5.46 -30.21 8.01
C ARG A 146 -4.72 -29.25 7.07
N ILE A 147 -4.36 -29.70 5.87
CA ILE A 147 -3.70 -28.86 4.87
C ILE A 147 -4.58 -27.67 4.49
N TYR A 148 -5.88 -27.88 4.30
CA TYR A 148 -6.83 -26.82 4.02
C TYR A 148 -6.87 -25.75 5.14
N GLY A 149 -6.91 -26.20 6.39
CA GLY A 149 -6.88 -25.29 7.54
C GLY A 149 -5.62 -24.42 7.59
N TYR A 150 -4.45 -24.99 7.33
CA TYR A 150 -3.20 -24.23 7.23
C TYR A 150 -3.19 -23.26 6.06
N ALA A 151 -3.70 -23.67 4.90
CA ALA A 151 -3.78 -22.80 3.73
C ALA A 151 -4.65 -21.57 4.00
N VAL A 152 -5.83 -21.76 4.60
CA VAL A 152 -6.71 -20.64 4.99
C VAL A 152 -6.03 -19.73 6.02
N ALA A 153 -5.42 -20.29 7.06
CA ALA A 153 -4.70 -19.50 8.07
C ALA A 153 -3.56 -18.69 7.45
N SER A 154 -2.81 -19.26 6.50
CA SER A 154 -1.71 -18.59 5.82
C SER A 154 -2.18 -17.42 4.94
N ILE A 155 -3.29 -17.60 4.20
CA ILE A 155 -3.87 -16.56 3.36
C ILE A 155 -4.34 -15.38 4.22
N LEU A 156 -5.09 -15.65 5.29
CA LEU A 156 -5.58 -14.61 6.21
C LEU A 156 -4.42 -13.88 6.90
N PHE A 157 -3.40 -14.62 7.34
CA PHE A 157 -2.19 -14.03 7.94
C PHE A 157 -1.45 -13.13 6.97
N PHE A 158 -1.33 -13.53 5.70
CA PHE A 158 -0.69 -12.73 4.67
C PHE A 158 -1.45 -11.42 4.41
N HIS A 159 -2.79 -11.48 4.28
CA HIS A 159 -3.63 -10.28 4.13
C HIS A 159 -3.47 -9.32 5.32
N PHE A 160 -3.51 -9.85 6.54
CA PHE A 160 -3.30 -9.08 7.76
C PHE A 160 -1.92 -8.40 7.79
N LEU A 161 -0.85 -9.16 7.49
CA LEU A 161 0.52 -8.65 7.50
C LEU A 161 0.72 -7.54 6.46
N ILE A 162 0.23 -7.74 5.23
CA ILE A 162 0.35 -6.76 4.17
C ILE A 162 -0.47 -5.50 4.47
N ASN A 163 -1.71 -5.64 4.95
CA ASN A 163 -2.56 -4.50 5.28
C ASN A 163 -1.91 -3.61 6.34
N ILE A 164 -1.45 -4.19 7.45
CA ILE A 164 -0.74 -3.42 8.49
C ILE A 164 0.57 -2.85 7.93
N GLY A 165 1.35 -3.65 7.18
CA GLY A 165 2.59 -3.20 6.56
C GLY A 165 2.42 -1.98 5.65
N MET A 166 1.32 -1.95 4.86
CA MET A 166 0.99 -0.79 4.01
C MET A 166 0.65 0.45 4.85
N THR A 167 -0.15 0.28 5.91
CA THR A 167 -0.61 1.41 6.73
C THR A 167 0.49 2.07 7.52
N ILE A 168 1.50 1.30 7.95
CA ILE A 168 2.69 1.83 8.65
C ILE A 168 3.85 2.20 7.71
N GLY A 169 3.66 2.04 6.38
CA GLY A 169 4.68 2.39 5.39
C GLY A 169 5.83 1.39 5.24
N PHE A 170 5.69 0.19 5.78
CA PHE A 170 6.68 -0.88 5.64
C PHE A 170 6.56 -1.65 4.33
N ALA A 171 5.36 -1.65 3.73
CA ALA A 171 5.07 -2.27 2.45
C ALA A 171 4.47 -1.24 1.47
N PRO A 172 4.66 -1.40 0.15
CA PRO A 172 4.01 -0.54 -0.83
C PRO A 172 2.49 -0.68 -0.76
N VAL A 173 1.77 0.38 -1.15
CA VAL A 173 0.31 0.39 -1.15
C VAL A 173 -0.22 -0.47 -2.30
N ILE A 174 -0.66 -1.68 -2.00
CA ILE A 174 -1.16 -2.68 -2.96
C ILE A 174 -2.70 -2.70 -3.00
N GLY A 175 -3.35 -2.21 -1.95
CA GLY A 175 -4.81 -2.22 -1.84
C GLY A 175 -5.37 -3.59 -1.43
N ILE A 176 -4.78 -4.20 -0.42
CA ILE A 176 -5.26 -5.44 0.18
C ILE A 176 -6.03 -5.09 1.46
N PRO A 177 -7.34 -5.34 1.52
CA PRO A 177 -8.14 -5.05 2.70
C PRO A 177 -7.76 -5.97 3.87
N LEU A 178 -8.06 -5.50 5.08
CA LEU A 178 -7.98 -6.31 6.28
C LEU A 178 -9.02 -7.42 6.20
N PRO A 179 -8.69 -8.70 6.46
CA PRO A 179 -9.63 -9.81 6.40
C PRO A 179 -10.68 -9.79 7.52
#